data_90d976fe552ba73bc5d0701c3839c8fb
#
_entry.id   90d976fe552ba73bc5d0701c3839c8fb
#
_cell.length_a   1.000
_cell.length_b   1.000
_cell.length_c   1.000
_cell.angle_alpha   90.00
_cell.angle_beta   90.00
_cell.angle_gamma   90.00
#
_symmetry.space_group_name_H-M   'P 1'
#
loop_
_entity.id
_entity.type
_entity.pdbx_description
1 polymer ?
#
loop_
_entity_poly.entity_id
_entity_poly.type
_entity_poly.pdbx_seq_one_letter_code
_entity_poly.pdbx_strand_id
1 'polypeptide(L)'
;MYYSSGNYEAFAHPKKPEGVDNKSAYLIGSGLAALTAACYLVRDGQMQGDHIQVFEKDPLPGGACDGYKYDIGYVMRGGREMDNHFEVMWDLLRSIPSLETEGASVLDEYYWLNKEDPNKSLCRATVNRGQDAHTDGKFAISDQGAMEIMKLFFTPDEQLQDKKITDIFDDEVFSSNFWMYWRTMFAFENWHSALEMKLYLKRYIHHIGGLPDFTALRFTRYNQYESIILPMVTYLKNHGVDFQYETKVTDVQFRIEGGKKQASSVTVDHKGESRTIDLTENDLLFITNGGCVESCTIGSQDKAAGFDPTIKPGNGWDLWKKIAAQDPSFGHPEKFCSQPELSNWESATITTLDDKIPQYIKKICKRDPFSGHTVTGGIVTVKDSSWLLSWTLNRQQQFRDQPKNQLCVWVYGLFSDKPGDYVKKPMRDCTGKEICMEWLYHIGVPTDQIEELAEHSANTVPVMMPYIDAFFMPRAMGDRPDIVPEGAVNFAFIGQFAETERDTIFTTEYSMRTGMEAVYTLLNIDRGVPEVWGSTYDVRDLLNATVKLRDGKKITDMDLPLIPRLAMKEALKKIEGTDIEKLLKEYNAI
;
A
#
# COMPACT_ATOMS: atom_id res chain seq x y z
N MET A 1 -20.42 10.82 6.94
CA MET A 1 -20.17 10.46 5.53
C MET A 1 -21.29 9.55 5.02
N TYR A 2 -21.77 9.77 3.80
CA TYR A 2 -22.74 8.91 3.17
C TYR A 2 -22.03 7.85 2.32
N TYR A 3 -22.10 6.61 2.75
CA TYR A 3 -21.61 5.46 1.99
C TYR A 3 -22.79 4.78 1.30
N SER A 4 -22.59 4.34 0.06
CA SER A 4 -23.67 3.75 -0.71
C SER A 4 -23.15 2.74 -1.73
N SER A 5 -23.87 1.64 -1.89
CA SER A 5 -23.73 0.74 -3.04
C SER A 5 -24.26 1.36 -4.34
N GLY A 6 -24.91 2.50 -4.25
CA GLY A 6 -25.38 3.32 -5.36
C GLY A 6 -26.46 4.30 -4.93
N ASN A 7 -26.45 5.46 -5.55
CA ASN A 7 -27.50 6.48 -5.45
C ASN A 7 -27.90 6.85 -6.88
N TYR A 8 -28.93 6.18 -7.39
CA TYR A 8 -29.36 6.29 -8.79
C TYR A 8 -29.66 7.74 -9.19
N GLU A 9 -30.41 8.49 -8.35
CA GLU A 9 -30.78 9.88 -8.64
C GLU A 9 -29.56 10.78 -8.80
N ALA A 10 -28.64 10.74 -7.83
CA ALA A 10 -27.42 11.54 -7.87
C ALA A 10 -26.46 11.08 -8.97
N PHE A 11 -26.52 9.79 -9.34
CA PHE A 11 -25.70 9.26 -10.43
C PHE A 11 -26.23 9.69 -11.80
N ALA A 12 -27.55 9.62 -12.00
CA ALA A 12 -28.21 10.00 -13.25
C ALA A 12 -28.23 11.52 -13.47
N HIS A 13 -28.37 12.28 -12.40
CA HIS A 13 -28.48 13.74 -12.41
C HIS A 13 -27.53 14.39 -11.39
N PRO A 14 -26.19 14.32 -11.61
CA PRO A 14 -25.23 14.93 -10.71
C PRO A 14 -25.43 16.43 -10.61
N LYS A 15 -25.59 16.93 -9.38
CA LYS A 15 -25.78 18.35 -9.10
C LYS A 15 -24.45 19.01 -8.82
N LYS A 16 -24.26 20.21 -9.31
CA LYS A 16 -23.16 21.07 -8.92
C LYS A 16 -23.34 21.47 -7.46
N PRO A 17 -22.32 21.30 -6.60
CA PRO A 17 -22.40 21.71 -5.20
C PRO A 17 -22.67 23.21 -5.06
N GLU A 18 -23.49 23.57 -4.07
CA GLU A 18 -23.87 24.95 -3.82
C GLU A 18 -22.63 25.81 -3.45
N GLY A 19 -22.50 26.96 -4.08
CA GLY A 19 -21.45 27.93 -3.79
C GLY A 19 -20.04 27.54 -4.23
N VAL A 20 -19.86 26.42 -4.95
CA VAL A 20 -18.54 25.93 -5.34
C VAL A 20 -17.76 26.93 -6.22
N ASP A 21 -18.45 27.73 -7.02
CA ASP A 21 -17.80 28.75 -7.87
C ASP A 21 -17.10 29.86 -7.06
N ASN A 22 -17.45 30.03 -5.78
CA ASN A 22 -16.85 31.00 -4.87
C ASN A 22 -15.81 30.35 -3.94
N LYS A 23 -15.50 29.07 -4.14
CA LYS A 23 -14.56 28.32 -3.32
C LYS A 23 -13.22 28.17 -4.03
N SER A 24 -12.15 28.13 -3.22
CA SER A 24 -10.82 27.71 -3.64
C SER A 24 -10.42 26.45 -2.90
N ALA A 25 -9.44 25.72 -3.42
CA ALA A 25 -8.90 24.53 -2.77
C ALA A 25 -7.38 24.53 -2.78
N TYR A 26 -6.80 24.23 -1.64
CA TYR A 26 -5.37 24.09 -1.42
C TYR A 26 -5.07 22.68 -0.97
N LEU A 27 -4.15 22.01 -1.66
CA LEU A 27 -3.78 20.63 -1.36
C LEU A 27 -2.31 20.56 -0.94
N ILE A 28 -2.05 19.98 0.20
CA ILE A 28 -0.70 19.80 0.75
C ILE A 28 -0.16 18.44 0.30
N GLY A 29 0.86 18.47 -0.54
CA GLY A 29 1.43 17.31 -1.21
C GLY A 29 0.74 16.98 -2.53
N SER A 30 1.42 16.24 -3.39
CA SER A 30 0.92 15.73 -4.67
C SER A 30 1.01 14.20 -4.76
N GLY A 31 0.88 13.53 -3.62
CA GLY A 31 0.72 12.08 -3.55
C GLY A 31 -0.68 11.65 -4.01
N LEU A 32 -0.91 10.34 -4.08
CA LEU A 32 -2.12 9.75 -4.64
C LEU A 32 -3.41 10.29 -3.99
N ALA A 33 -3.43 10.51 -2.68
CA ALA A 33 -4.61 11.04 -1.98
C ALA A 33 -4.95 12.46 -2.42
N ALA A 34 -3.96 13.35 -2.48
CA ALA A 34 -4.15 14.74 -2.89
C ALA A 34 -4.54 14.85 -4.37
N LEU A 35 -3.88 14.09 -5.25
CA LEU A 35 -4.24 14.06 -6.67
C LEU A 35 -5.66 13.54 -6.87
N THR A 36 -6.08 12.54 -6.09
CA THR A 36 -7.46 12.03 -6.12
C THR A 36 -8.45 13.07 -5.65
N ALA A 37 -8.17 13.77 -4.56
CA ALA A 37 -9.02 14.87 -4.09
C ALA A 37 -9.14 15.96 -5.17
N ALA A 38 -8.03 16.37 -5.81
CA ALA A 38 -8.06 17.34 -6.89
C ALA A 38 -8.91 16.86 -8.09
N CYS A 39 -8.78 15.59 -8.48
CA CYS A 39 -9.59 15.02 -9.56
C CYS A 39 -11.10 15.03 -9.22
N TYR A 40 -11.47 14.68 -7.99
CA TYR A 40 -12.87 14.72 -7.56
C TYR A 40 -13.40 16.14 -7.40
N LEU A 41 -12.56 17.12 -6.98
CA LEU A 41 -12.93 18.53 -6.98
C LEU A 41 -13.31 19.00 -8.39
N VAL A 42 -12.52 18.63 -9.41
CA VAL A 42 -12.79 18.96 -10.81
C VAL A 42 -14.01 18.19 -11.34
N ARG A 43 -14.02 16.87 -11.21
CA ARG A 43 -15.01 16.01 -11.88
C ARG A 43 -16.39 16.07 -11.22
N ASP A 44 -16.46 15.87 -9.90
CA ASP A 44 -17.71 15.74 -9.16
C ASP A 44 -18.08 17.02 -8.40
N GLY A 45 -17.07 17.72 -7.88
CA GLY A 45 -17.22 19.05 -7.28
C GLY A 45 -17.50 20.14 -8.31
N GLN A 46 -17.20 19.89 -9.58
CA GLN A 46 -17.34 20.85 -10.67
C GLN A 46 -16.67 22.21 -10.35
N MET A 47 -15.59 22.16 -9.56
CA MET A 47 -14.75 23.32 -9.25
C MET A 47 -13.86 23.65 -10.46
N GLN A 48 -13.69 24.94 -10.73
CA GLN A 48 -12.77 25.37 -11.79
C GLN A 48 -11.33 25.07 -11.39
N GLY A 49 -10.53 24.56 -12.32
CA GLY A 49 -9.18 24.11 -12.00
C GLY A 49 -8.25 25.23 -11.56
N ASP A 50 -8.41 26.45 -12.07
CA ASP A 50 -7.66 27.64 -11.65
C ASP A 50 -7.96 28.11 -10.21
N HIS A 51 -9.00 27.54 -9.58
CA HIS A 51 -9.29 27.69 -8.15
C HIS A 51 -8.58 26.62 -7.28
N ILE A 52 -7.84 25.67 -7.89
CA ILE A 52 -7.21 24.55 -7.20
C ILE A 52 -5.69 24.70 -7.27
N GLN A 53 -5.03 24.75 -6.11
CA GLN A 53 -3.58 24.82 -5.97
C GLN A 53 -3.04 23.58 -5.25
N VAL A 54 -2.00 22.98 -5.81
CA VAL A 54 -1.30 21.82 -5.23
C VAL A 54 0.12 22.25 -4.86
N PHE A 55 0.46 22.16 -3.56
CA PHE A 55 1.80 22.44 -3.05
C PHE A 55 2.58 21.13 -2.92
N GLU A 56 3.68 21.02 -3.65
CA GLU A 56 4.55 19.85 -3.59
C GLU A 56 5.98 20.28 -3.24
N LYS A 57 6.53 19.68 -2.16
CA LYS A 57 7.90 19.99 -1.71
C LYS A 57 8.98 19.48 -2.66
N ASP A 58 8.69 18.40 -3.39
CA ASP A 58 9.62 17.76 -4.31
C ASP A 58 9.47 18.35 -5.75
N PRO A 59 10.47 18.15 -6.61
CA PRO A 59 10.38 18.61 -8.00
C PRO A 59 9.41 17.79 -8.87
N LEU A 60 8.96 16.64 -8.39
CA LEU A 60 8.10 15.69 -9.10
C LEU A 60 6.92 15.27 -8.22
N PRO A 61 5.72 15.06 -8.81
CA PRO A 61 4.55 14.59 -8.10
C PRO A 61 4.58 13.09 -7.85
N GLY A 62 3.65 12.59 -7.02
CA GLY A 62 3.37 11.16 -6.85
C GLY A 62 3.62 10.62 -5.46
N GLY A 63 4.38 11.30 -4.63
CA GLY A 63 4.69 10.87 -3.27
C GLY A 63 5.31 9.48 -3.24
N ALA A 64 4.65 8.51 -2.58
CA ALA A 64 5.11 7.13 -2.51
C ALA A 64 4.87 6.32 -3.81
N CYS A 65 4.01 6.80 -4.72
CA CYS A 65 3.76 6.15 -6.01
C CYS A 65 4.76 6.67 -7.05
N ASP A 66 5.99 6.21 -6.93
CA ASP A 66 7.11 6.61 -7.77
C ASP A 66 7.50 5.58 -8.82
N GLY A 67 8.42 5.98 -9.65
CA GLY A 67 9.05 5.22 -10.72
C GLY A 67 9.80 6.21 -11.59
N TYR A 68 11.01 6.59 -11.15
CA TYR A 68 11.80 7.62 -11.82
C TYR A 68 13.12 7.08 -12.34
N LYS A 69 13.59 7.67 -13.42
CA LYS A 69 14.96 7.53 -13.87
C LYS A 69 15.77 8.75 -13.41
N TYR A 70 16.77 8.48 -12.60
CA TYR A 70 17.78 9.44 -12.20
C TYR A 70 19.07 9.20 -13.00
N ASP A 71 20.05 10.10 -12.90
CA ASP A 71 21.38 9.92 -13.50
C ASP A 71 22.08 8.64 -12.96
N ILE A 72 21.79 8.26 -11.73
CA ILE A 72 22.29 7.06 -11.06
C ILE A 72 21.57 5.76 -11.48
N GLY A 73 20.46 5.83 -12.20
CA GLY A 73 19.68 4.69 -12.66
C GLY A 73 18.18 4.76 -12.39
N TYR A 74 17.49 3.66 -12.64
CA TYR A 74 16.05 3.53 -12.36
C TYR A 74 15.79 3.30 -10.87
N VAL A 75 14.74 3.92 -10.34
CA VAL A 75 14.37 3.84 -8.93
C VAL A 75 12.87 3.57 -8.79
N MET A 76 12.54 2.50 -8.05
CA MET A 76 11.21 2.20 -7.54
C MET A 76 11.31 1.97 -6.04
N ARG A 77 10.45 2.61 -5.23
CA ARG A 77 10.44 2.46 -3.77
C ARG A 77 9.51 1.37 -3.25
N GLY A 78 8.82 0.67 -4.12
CA GLY A 78 7.96 -0.46 -3.75
C GLY A 78 7.16 -1.01 -4.91
N GLY A 79 6.69 -2.25 -4.77
CA GLY A 79 5.60 -2.80 -5.56
C GLY A 79 4.29 -2.12 -5.15
N ARG A 80 3.33 -2.04 -6.07
CA ARG A 80 1.99 -1.54 -5.79
C ARG A 80 0.99 -2.51 -6.40
N GLU A 81 0.74 -3.54 -5.62
CA GLU A 81 -0.24 -4.55 -5.95
C GLU A 81 -1.64 -3.96 -5.79
N MET A 82 -2.55 -4.41 -6.63
CA MET A 82 -3.93 -3.92 -6.67
C MET A 82 -4.91 -5.09 -6.63
N ASP A 83 -6.16 -4.77 -6.30
CA ASP A 83 -7.25 -5.71 -6.14
C ASP A 83 -8.41 -5.37 -7.09
N ASN A 84 -9.25 -6.36 -7.37
CA ASN A 84 -10.50 -6.17 -8.12
C ASN A 84 -11.55 -5.35 -7.35
N HIS A 85 -11.37 -5.15 -6.04
CA HIS A 85 -12.26 -4.41 -5.15
C HIS A 85 -11.61 -3.13 -4.63
N PHE A 86 -11.06 -2.35 -5.55
CA PHE A 86 -10.60 -0.99 -5.34
C PHE A 86 -11.59 -0.03 -6.01
N GLU A 87 -12.80 0.06 -5.44
CA GLU A 87 -13.96 0.69 -6.06
C GLU A 87 -13.78 2.20 -6.29
N VAL A 88 -13.13 2.91 -5.38
CA VAL A 88 -12.84 4.35 -5.56
C VAL A 88 -11.79 4.54 -6.65
N MET A 89 -10.76 3.69 -6.66
CA MET A 89 -9.73 3.72 -7.69
C MET A 89 -10.34 3.47 -9.08
N TRP A 90 -11.21 2.47 -9.21
CA TRP A 90 -11.88 2.16 -10.49
C TRP A 90 -12.84 3.28 -10.91
N ASP A 91 -13.60 3.84 -9.96
CA ASP A 91 -14.50 4.96 -10.24
C ASP A 91 -13.76 6.16 -10.80
N LEU A 92 -12.59 6.49 -10.24
CA LEU A 92 -11.80 7.61 -10.75
C LEU A 92 -11.10 7.27 -12.07
N LEU A 93 -10.37 6.16 -12.14
CA LEU A 93 -9.51 5.84 -13.29
C LEU A 93 -10.29 5.57 -14.58
N ARG A 94 -11.58 5.24 -14.53
CA ARG A 94 -12.44 5.19 -15.73
C ARG A 94 -12.65 6.56 -16.39
N SER A 95 -12.41 7.65 -15.64
CA SER A 95 -12.57 9.03 -16.12
C SER A 95 -11.24 9.69 -16.50
N ILE A 96 -10.12 9.08 -16.13
CA ILE A 96 -8.79 9.60 -16.45
C ILE A 96 -8.36 9.07 -17.82
N PRO A 97 -8.12 9.94 -18.82
CA PRO A 97 -7.70 9.50 -20.13
C PRO A 97 -6.35 8.77 -20.10
N SER A 98 -6.25 7.71 -20.85
CA SER A 98 -4.98 7.03 -21.10
C SER A 98 -4.00 7.94 -21.84
N LEU A 99 -2.71 7.79 -21.52
CA LEU A 99 -1.62 8.41 -22.27
C LEU A 99 -1.05 7.50 -23.37
N GLU A 100 -1.51 6.24 -23.43
CA GLU A 100 -1.04 5.23 -24.39
C GLU A 100 -2.02 5.04 -25.56
N THR A 101 -3.32 4.99 -25.26
CA THR A 101 -4.35 4.64 -26.23
C THR A 101 -5.38 5.76 -26.32
N GLU A 102 -5.48 6.40 -27.49
CA GLU A 102 -6.47 7.45 -27.73
C GLU A 102 -7.89 6.93 -27.54
N GLY A 103 -8.70 7.69 -26.81
CA GLY A 103 -10.11 7.34 -26.52
C GLY A 103 -10.31 6.31 -25.42
N ALA A 104 -9.24 5.72 -24.87
CA ALA A 104 -9.31 4.84 -23.73
C ALA A 104 -9.08 5.58 -22.40
N SER A 105 -9.55 4.97 -21.31
CA SER A 105 -9.22 5.39 -19.94
C SER A 105 -8.05 4.57 -19.39
N VAL A 106 -7.46 5.05 -18.28
CA VAL A 106 -6.46 4.28 -17.52
C VAL A 106 -7.04 2.95 -17.05
N LEU A 107 -8.33 2.92 -16.68
CA LEU A 107 -9.01 1.69 -16.27
C LEU A 107 -9.16 0.69 -17.43
N ASP A 108 -9.42 1.16 -18.65
CA ASP A 108 -9.53 0.28 -19.82
C ASP A 108 -8.21 -0.47 -20.08
N GLU A 109 -7.08 0.25 -20.05
CA GLU A 109 -5.77 -0.36 -20.25
C GLU A 109 -5.40 -1.35 -19.15
N TYR A 110 -5.70 -0.99 -17.91
CA TYR A 110 -5.50 -1.88 -16.77
C TYR A 110 -6.35 -3.15 -16.91
N TYR A 111 -7.63 -3.02 -17.29
CA TYR A 111 -8.53 -4.15 -17.49
C TYR A 111 -8.03 -5.06 -18.61
N TRP A 112 -7.68 -4.51 -19.77
CA TRP A 112 -7.21 -5.31 -20.92
C TRP A 112 -5.95 -6.09 -20.58
N LEU A 113 -4.96 -5.45 -19.96
CA LEU A 113 -3.72 -6.08 -19.55
C LEU A 113 -3.95 -7.28 -18.63
N ASN A 114 -4.71 -7.08 -17.56
CA ASN A 114 -4.91 -8.12 -16.55
C ASN A 114 -5.87 -9.23 -17.00
N LYS A 115 -6.65 -8.99 -18.05
CA LYS A 115 -7.47 -10.00 -18.71
C LYS A 115 -6.66 -10.84 -19.71
N GLU A 116 -5.77 -10.21 -20.45
CA GLU A 116 -4.93 -10.88 -21.46
C GLU A 116 -3.84 -11.71 -20.79
N ASP A 117 -3.21 -11.18 -19.74
CA ASP A 117 -2.12 -11.83 -19.00
C ASP A 117 -2.45 -11.89 -17.49
N PRO A 118 -3.33 -12.84 -17.07
CA PRO A 118 -3.69 -13.01 -15.67
C PRO A 118 -2.49 -13.32 -14.80
N ASN A 119 -2.43 -12.67 -13.64
CA ASN A 119 -1.31 -12.81 -12.73
C ASN A 119 -1.30 -14.16 -12.01
N LYS A 120 -0.11 -14.75 -11.88
CA LYS A 120 0.13 -15.97 -11.10
C LYS A 120 1.62 -16.16 -10.83
N SER A 121 1.99 -16.45 -9.59
CA SER A 121 3.34 -16.91 -9.23
C SER A 121 3.50 -18.41 -9.47
N LEU A 122 4.67 -18.83 -9.98
CA LEU A 122 5.07 -20.24 -10.10
C LEU A 122 6.13 -20.63 -9.06
N CYS A 123 6.72 -19.66 -8.36
CA CYS A 123 7.66 -19.86 -7.27
C CYS A 123 7.44 -18.78 -6.21
N ARG A 124 6.78 -19.10 -5.12
CA ARG A 124 6.44 -18.15 -4.06
C ARG A 124 7.61 -17.88 -3.11
N ALA A 125 8.44 -18.88 -2.89
CA ALA A 125 9.57 -18.79 -1.98
C ALA A 125 10.72 -19.69 -2.42
N THR A 126 11.94 -19.26 -2.10
CA THR A 126 13.17 -20.01 -2.33
C THR A 126 13.94 -20.25 -1.05
N VAL A 127 14.79 -21.28 -1.06
CA VAL A 127 15.76 -21.63 -0.01
C VAL A 127 17.07 -22.09 -0.68
N ASN A 128 18.12 -22.24 0.10
CA ASN A 128 19.36 -22.88 -0.37
C ASN A 128 19.84 -22.32 -1.72
N ARG A 129 19.90 -20.99 -1.82
CA ARG A 129 20.41 -20.31 -3.01
C ARG A 129 19.57 -20.56 -4.26
N GLY A 130 18.29 -20.21 -4.19
CA GLY A 130 17.37 -20.19 -5.33
C GLY A 130 16.66 -21.51 -5.64
N GLN A 131 16.75 -22.50 -4.77
CA GLN A 131 15.94 -23.70 -4.88
C GLN A 131 14.50 -23.40 -4.45
N ASP A 132 13.53 -24.03 -5.09
CA ASP A 132 12.11 -23.91 -4.72
C ASP A 132 11.92 -24.41 -3.29
N ALA A 133 11.29 -23.61 -2.43
CA ALA A 133 11.02 -23.97 -1.04
C ALA A 133 9.88 -25.00 -0.89
N HIS A 134 9.23 -25.39 -2.00
CA HIS A 134 8.16 -26.39 -2.05
C HIS A 134 7.04 -26.11 -1.03
N THR A 135 6.57 -24.88 -0.98
CA THR A 135 5.42 -24.52 -0.13
C THR A 135 4.12 -25.14 -0.64
N ASP A 136 4.08 -25.56 -1.91
CA ASP A 136 3.00 -26.30 -2.58
C ASP A 136 1.61 -25.67 -2.42
N GLY A 137 1.58 -24.34 -2.28
CA GLY A 137 0.35 -23.59 -2.08
C GLY A 137 -0.31 -23.80 -0.71
N LYS A 138 0.39 -24.41 0.23
CA LYS A 138 -0.13 -24.72 1.56
C LYS A 138 0.19 -23.63 2.56
N PHE A 139 -0.76 -23.34 3.44
CA PHE A 139 -0.57 -22.46 4.59
C PHE A 139 0.21 -23.12 5.71
N ALA A 140 0.12 -24.44 5.83
CA ALA A 140 0.82 -25.25 6.84
C ALA A 140 0.66 -24.67 8.26
N ILE A 141 -0.55 -24.20 8.57
CA ILE A 141 -0.92 -23.70 9.90
C ILE A 141 -1.61 -24.80 10.67
N SER A 142 -1.35 -24.87 11.98
CA SER A 142 -2.01 -25.81 12.87
C SER A 142 -3.48 -25.44 13.10
N ASP A 143 -4.27 -26.38 13.61
CA ASP A 143 -5.65 -26.10 14.01
C ASP A 143 -5.72 -25.04 15.12
N GLN A 144 -4.75 -25.00 16.04
CA GLN A 144 -4.61 -23.97 17.06
C GLN A 144 -4.34 -22.61 16.44
N GLY A 145 -3.36 -22.50 15.54
CA GLY A 145 -3.03 -21.24 14.86
C GLY A 145 -4.19 -20.71 14.00
N ALA A 146 -4.92 -21.60 13.32
CA ALA A 146 -6.13 -21.21 12.58
C ALA A 146 -7.21 -20.66 13.52
N MET A 147 -7.37 -21.24 14.71
CA MET A 147 -8.31 -20.73 15.72
C MET A 147 -7.88 -19.36 16.26
N GLU A 148 -6.59 -19.10 16.42
CA GLU A 148 -6.08 -17.78 16.85
C GLU A 148 -6.37 -16.70 15.81
N ILE A 149 -6.20 -17.00 14.52
CA ILE A 149 -6.58 -16.09 13.44
C ILE A 149 -8.08 -15.80 13.46
N MET A 150 -8.92 -16.83 13.62
CA MET A 150 -10.36 -16.65 13.74
C MET A 150 -10.73 -15.82 14.99
N LYS A 151 -10.06 -16.06 16.12
CA LYS A 151 -10.26 -15.27 17.33
C LYS A 151 -9.92 -13.80 17.12
N LEU A 152 -8.78 -13.50 16.47
CA LEU A 152 -8.41 -12.13 16.12
C LEU A 152 -9.50 -11.46 15.25
N PHE A 153 -10.00 -12.17 14.23
CA PHE A 153 -11.04 -11.67 13.33
C PHE A 153 -12.31 -11.22 14.08
N PHE A 154 -12.71 -11.93 15.11
CA PHE A 154 -13.91 -11.64 15.92
C PHE A 154 -13.64 -10.79 17.18
N THR A 155 -12.39 -10.52 17.54
CA THR A 155 -12.06 -9.69 18.70
C THR A 155 -12.49 -8.23 18.43
N PRO A 156 -13.22 -7.57 19.34
CA PRO A 156 -13.55 -6.14 19.20
C PRO A 156 -12.30 -5.26 19.04
N ASP A 157 -12.40 -4.20 18.22
CA ASP A 157 -11.28 -3.33 17.90
C ASP A 157 -10.69 -2.65 19.15
N GLU A 158 -11.55 -2.28 20.10
CA GLU A 158 -11.17 -1.66 21.37
C GLU A 158 -10.25 -2.54 22.22
N GLN A 159 -10.36 -3.86 22.07
CA GLN A 159 -9.52 -4.81 22.80
C GLN A 159 -8.14 -5.02 22.14
N LEU A 160 -7.96 -4.51 20.93
CA LEU A 160 -6.72 -4.64 20.15
C LEU A 160 -5.87 -3.35 20.15
N GLN A 161 -6.39 -2.28 20.73
CA GLN A 161 -5.68 -1.01 20.80
C GLN A 161 -4.35 -1.16 21.54
N ASP A 162 -3.30 -0.56 20.99
CA ASP A 162 -1.92 -0.60 21.48
C ASP A 162 -1.30 -2.00 21.63
N LYS A 163 -1.98 -3.05 21.16
CA LYS A 163 -1.45 -4.43 21.16
C LYS A 163 -0.61 -4.72 19.93
N LYS A 164 0.41 -5.54 20.13
CA LYS A 164 1.24 -6.13 19.08
C LYS A 164 0.64 -7.45 18.60
N ILE A 165 1.01 -7.87 17.40
CA ILE A 165 0.65 -9.19 16.86
C ILE A 165 1.20 -10.31 17.78
N THR A 166 2.39 -10.12 18.36
CA THR A 166 2.98 -11.03 19.37
C THR A 166 2.18 -11.16 20.66
N ASP A 167 1.26 -10.24 20.95
CA ASP A 167 0.38 -10.34 22.12
C ASP A 167 -0.86 -11.22 21.83
N ILE A 168 -1.05 -11.62 20.57
CA ILE A 168 -2.23 -12.33 20.08
C ILE A 168 -1.90 -13.73 19.60
N PHE A 169 -0.78 -13.92 18.89
CA PHE A 169 -0.39 -15.17 18.26
C PHE A 169 0.76 -15.84 18.98
N ASP A 170 0.70 -17.16 19.06
CA ASP A 170 1.78 -18.02 19.52
C ASP A 170 2.84 -18.26 18.42
N ASP A 171 4.01 -18.77 18.80
CA ASP A 171 5.14 -19.04 17.89
C ASP A 171 4.77 -19.99 16.73
N GLU A 172 3.75 -20.80 16.91
CA GLU A 172 3.26 -21.73 15.91
C GLU A 172 2.69 -21.03 14.66
N VAL A 173 1.99 -19.89 14.85
CA VAL A 173 1.52 -19.05 13.73
C VAL A 173 2.70 -18.45 13.00
N PHE A 174 3.69 -17.92 13.72
CA PHE A 174 4.87 -17.28 13.13
C PHE A 174 5.78 -18.23 12.36
N SER A 175 5.76 -19.52 12.66
CA SER A 175 6.52 -20.55 11.95
C SER A 175 5.81 -21.11 10.71
N SER A 176 4.54 -20.79 10.51
CA SER A 176 3.72 -21.30 9.41
C SER A 176 4.02 -20.62 8.06
N ASN A 177 3.66 -21.28 6.96
CA ASN A 177 3.68 -20.64 5.64
C ASN A 177 2.65 -19.50 5.53
N PHE A 178 1.53 -19.59 6.30
CA PHE A 178 0.57 -18.49 6.38
C PHE A 178 1.28 -17.18 6.75
N TRP A 179 2.05 -17.19 7.84
CA TRP A 179 2.77 -15.99 8.28
C TRP A 179 3.81 -15.53 7.28
N MET A 180 4.55 -16.46 6.67
CA MET A 180 5.51 -16.11 5.62
C MET A 180 4.81 -15.43 4.43
N TYR A 181 3.68 -15.96 3.96
CA TYR A 181 2.92 -15.35 2.87
C TYR A 181 2.40 -13.97 3.25
N TRP A 182 1.83 -13.87 4.44
CA TRP A 182 1.23 -12.66 4.95
C TRP A 182 2.26 -11.55 5.14
N ARG A 183 3.30 -11.82 5.90
CA ARG A 183 4.31 -10.82 6.23
C ARG A 183 5.08 -10.30 5.01
N THR A 184 5.36 -11.16 4.03
CA THR A 184 6.10 -10.74 2.84
C THR A 184 5.21 -10.13 1.77
N MET A 185 3.90 -10.41 1.77
CA MET A 185 2.94 -9.73 0.91
C MET A 185 2.65 -8.30 1.38
N PHE A 186 2.43 -8.13 2.68
CA PHE A 186 1.96 -6.88 3.25
C PHE A 186 3.04 -6.14 4.08
N ALA A 187 4.28 -6.62 4.09
CA ALA A 187 5.40 -6.10 4.87
C ALA A 187 5.13 -6.07 6.40
N PHE A 188 4.35 -7.04 6.93
CA PHE A 188 4.12 -7.15 8.36
C PHE A 188 5.32 -7.72 9.11
N GLU A 189 5.57 -7.17 10.29
CA GLU A 189 6.47 -7.73 11.28
C GLU A 189 5.72 -8.18 12.54
N ASN A 190 6.34 -9.07 13.32
CA ASN A 190 5.68 -9.68 14.48
C ASN A 190 5.25 -8.66 15.53
N TRP A 191 5.97 -7.55 15.65
CA TRP A 191 5.71 -6.47 16.61
C TRP A 191 4.69 -5.42 16.13
N HIS A 192 4.23 -5.50 14.89
CA HIS A 192 3.25 -4.57 14.33
C HIS A 192 1.90 -4.65 15.07
N SER A 193 1.04 -3.67 14.80
CA SER A 193 -0.28 -3.53 15.40
C SER A 193 -1.20 -4.72 15.14
N ALA A 194 -1.73 -5.31 16.20
CA ALA A 194 -2.75 -6.35 16.12
C ALA A 194 -4.07 -5.81 15.54
N LEU A 195 -4.38 -4.53 15.79
CA LEU A 195 -5.54 -3.85 15.21
C LEU A 195 -5.41 -3.78 13.68
N GLU A 196 -4.27 -3.34 13.17
CA GLU A 196 -4.03 -3.28 11.72
C GLU A 196 -4.06 -4.69 11.09
N MET A 197 -3.49 -5.68 11.74
CA MET A 197 -3.57 -7.08 11.30
C MET A 197 -5.02 -7.54 11.14
N LYS A 198 -5.89 -7.23 12.10
CA LYS A 198 -7.33 -7.54 12.02
C LYS A 198 -8.01 -6.80 10.87
N LEU A 199 -7.74 -5.51 10.69
CA LEU A 199 -8.33 -4.73 9.60
C LEU A 199 -7.94 -5.31 8.24
N TYR A 200 -6.69 -5.75 8.08
CA TYR A 200 -6.23 -6.45 6.88
C TYR A 200 -6.95 -7.79 6.67
N LEU A 201 -7.10 -8.59 7.72
CA LEU A 201 -7.86 -9.85 7.63
C LEU A 201 -9.29 -9.60 7.18
N LYS A 202 -9.95 -8.59 7.73
CA LYS A 202 -11.31 -8.20 7.31
C LYS A 202 -11.35 -7.75 5.85
N ARG A 203 -10.39 -6.91 5.45
CA ARG A 203 -10.34 -6.34 4.09
C ARG A 203 -10.08 -7.39 3.03
N TYR A 204 -9.22 -8.38 3.32
CA TYR A 204 -8.73 -9.35 2.34
C TYR A 204 -9.16 -10.79 2.59
N ILE A 205 -10.20 -11.03 3.39
CA ILE A 205 -10.66 -12.38 3.71
C ILE A 205 -11.01 -13.19 2.45
N HIS A 206 -11.59 -12.56 1.44
CA HIS A 206 -11.93 -13.19 0.17
C HIS A 206 -10.70 -13.59 -0.66
N HIS A 207 -9.53 -13.05 -0.37
CA HIS A 207 -8.27 -13.33 -1.06
C HIS A 207 -7.34 -14.29 -0.34
N ILE A 208 -7.72 -14.80 0.83
CA ILE A 208 -6.88 -15.76 1.59
C ILE A 208 -6.37 -16.89 0.68
N GLY A 209 -7.26 -17.48 -0.13
CA GLY A 209 -6.88 -18.58 -1.02
C GLY A 209 -5.89 -18.21 -2.15
N GLY A 210 -5.71 -16.92 -2.44
CA GLY A 210 -4.80 -16.42 -3.47
C GLY A 210 -3.44 -15.93 -2.94
N LEU A 211 -3.20 -15.97 -1.63
CA LEU A 211 -1.91 -15.58 -1.05
C LEU A 211 -0.73 -16.49 -1.47
N PRO A 212 -0.91 -17.82 -1.62
CA PRO A 212 0.19 -18.70 -2.01
C PRO A 212 0.70 -18.50 -3.43
N ASP A 213 -0.15 -18.06 -4.37
CA ASP A 213 0.18 -17.97 -5.80
C ASP A 213 -0.09 -16.60 -6.42
N PHE A 214 -0.56 -15.64 -5.64
CA PHE A 214 -0.84 -14.26 -6.07
C PHE A 214 -1.86 -14.11 -7.21
N THR A 215 -2.73 -15.08 -7.42
CA THR A 215 -3.79 -14.99 -8.44
C THR A 215 -4.78 -13.84 -8.19
N ALA A 216 -4.87 -13.37 -6.95
CA ALA A 216 -5.67 -12.22 -6.57
C ALA A 216 -5.09 -10.87 -7.04
N LEU A 217 -3.79 -10.78 -7.24
CA LEU A 217 -3.11 -9.52 -7.54
C LEU A 217 -3.29 -9.07 -8.98
N ARG A 218 -3.31 -7.74 -9.13
CA ARG A 218 -3.33 -7.04 -10.41
C ARG A 218 -2.21 -6.01 -10.45
N PHE A 219 -1.73 -5.72 -11.65
CA PHE A 219 -0.62 -4.80 -11.87
C PHE A 219 -0.91 -3.86 -13.04
N THR A 220 -0.25 -2.70 -13.05
CA THR A 220 -0.21 -1.78 -14.18
C THR A 220 0.82 -2.24 -15.23
N ARG A 221 0.77 -1.64 -16.43
CA ARG A 221 1.72 -1.95 -17.50
C ARG A 221 3.14 -1.52 -17.16
N TYR A 222 3.28 -0.28 -16.70
CA TYR A 222 4.52 0.31 -16.22
C TYR A 222 4.47 0.49 -14.70
N ASN A 223 5.47 1.13 -14.13
CA ASN A 223 5.43 1.59 -12.73
C ASN A 223 4.23 2.51 -12.47
N GLN A 224 3.90 2.76 -11.20
CA GLN A 224 2.69 3.49 -10.82
C GLN A 224 2.76 4.98 -11.17
N TYR A 225 3.96 5.55 -11.21
CA TYR A 225 4.12 6.94 -11.64
C TYR A 225 3.65 7.13 -13.09
N GLU A 226 4.18 6.31 -13.99
CA GLU A 226 3.85 6.42 -15.42
C GLU A 226 2.44 5.95 -15.75
N SER A 227 1.93 4.95 -15.02
CA SER A 227 0.62 4.35 -15.31
C SER A 227 -0.56 5.03 -14.63
N ILE A 228 -0.35 5.70 -13.49
CA ILE A 228 -1.43 6.30 -12.68
C ILE A 228 -1.17 7.78 -12.44
N ILE A 229 -0.02 8.14 -11.84
CA ILE A 229 0.24 9.51 -11.40
C ILE A 229 0.32 10.47 -12.59
N LEU A 230 1.10 10.13 -13.61
CA LEU A 230 1.29 10.98 -14.78
C LEU A 230 -0.02 11.24 -15.55
N PRO A 231 -0.89 10.24 -15.81
CA PRO A 231 -2.22 10.48 -16.36
C PRO A 231 -3.09 11.42 -15.52
N MET A 232 -3.11 11.23 -14.17
CA MET A 232 -3.89 12.10 -13.28
C MET A 232 -3.37 13.53 -13.28
N VAL A 233 -2.07 13.74 -13.22
CA VAL A 233 -1.44 15.06 -13.29
C VAL A 233 -1.73 15.73 -14.64
N THR A 234 -1.66 14.97 -15.72
CA THR A 234 -1.99 15.46 -17.08
C THR A 234 -3.46 15.87 -17.16
N TYR A 235 -4.36 15.06 -16.63
CA TYR A 235 -5.79 15.41 -16.54
C TYR A 235 -6.01 16.72 -15.78
N LEU A 236 -5.41 16.86 -14.60
CA LEU A 236 -5.56 18.05 -13.76
C LEU A 236 -4.99 19.31 -14.42
N LYS A 237 -3.81 19.23 -15.03
CA LYS A 237 -3.20 20.34 -15.77
C LYS A 237 -4.05 20.78 -16.97
N ASN A 238 -4.65 19.82 -17.67
CA ASN A 238 -5.55 20.11 -18.78
C ASN A 238 -6.84 20.82 -18.33
N HIS A 239 -7.22 20.68 -17.05
CA HIS A 239 -8.33 21.41 -16.43
C HIS A 239 -7.90 22.73 -15.75
N GLY A 240 -6.62 23.12 -15.83
CA GLY A 240 -6.14 24.38 -15.30
C GLY A 240 -5.69 24.37 -13.84
N VAL A 241 -5.53 23.19 -13.22
CA VAL A 241 -5.03 23.07 -11.83
C VAL A 241 -3.59 23.55 -11.74
N ASP A 242 -3.31 24.42 -10.75
CA ASP A 242 -1.99 24.99 -10.51
C ASP A 242 -1.13 24.08 -9.62
N PHE A 243 0.00 23.62 -10.14
CA PHE A 243 0.99 22.81 -9.43
C PHE A 243 2.21 23.65 -9.06
N GLN A 244 2.42 23.86 -7.77
CA GLN A 244 3.58 24.56 -7.23
C GLN A 244 4.58 23.54 -6.65
N TYR A 245 5.52 23.11 -7.50
CA TYR A 245 6.62 22.21 -7.10
C TYR A 245 7.69 22.95 -6.29
N GLU A 246 8.56 22.22 -5.60
CA GLU A 246 9.61 22.73 -4.72
C GLU A 246 9.06 23.75 -3.70
N THR A 247 7.79 23.57 -3.32
CA THR A 247 7.02 24.42 -2.43
C THR A 247 6.51 23.59 -1.26
N LYS A 248 7.17 23.68 -0.13
CA LYS A 248 6.79 22.95 1.09
C LYS A 248 5.88 23.78 1.97
N VAL A 249 4.86 23.14 2.53
CA VAL A 249 4.04 23.72 3.59
C VAL A 249 4.76 23.55 4.93
N THR A 250 5.01 24.62 5.63
CA THR A 250 5.78 24.65 6.88
C THR A 250 4.92 24.83 8.11
N ASP A 251 3.70 25.34 7.95
CA ASP A 251 2.75 25.56 9.03
C ASP A 251 1.32 25.67 8.53
N VAL A 252 0.36 25.27 9.37
CA VAL A 252 -1.09 25.47 9.20
C VAL A 252 -1.66 25.93 10.54
N GLN A 253 -2.37 27.04 10.54
CA GLN A 253 -3.04 27.57 11.73
C GLN A 253 -4.54 27.36 11.68
N PHE A 254 -5.12 27.06 12.83
CA PHE A 254 -6.55 26.84 12.98
C PHE A 254 -7.15 27.84 13.96
N ARG A 255 -8.36 28.30 13.67
CA ARG A 255 -9.23 28.98 14.60
C ARG A 255 -10.21 27.97 15.17
N ILE A 256 -10.19 27.79 16.50
CA ILE A 256 -11.03 26.80 17.18
C ILE A 256 -11.88 27.56 18.20
N GLU A 257 -13.17 27.72 17.88
CA GLU A 257 -14.11 28.50 18.70
C GLU A 257 -15.51 27.90 18.63
N GLY A 258 -16.17 27.74 19.77
CA GLY A 258 -17.57 27.29 19.84
C GLY A 258 -17.83 25.92 19.23
N GLY A 259 -16.85 25.00 19.28
CA GLY A 259 -16.92 23.68 18.66
C GLY A 259 -16.66 23.65 17.15
N LYS A 260 -16.46 24.82 16.52
CA LYS A 260 -16.05 24.92 15.12
C LYS A 260 -14.54 24.98 15.01
N LYS A 261 -14.00 24.31 14.02
CA LYS A 261 -12.57 24.27 13.68
C LYS A 261 -12.40 24.71 12.24
N GLN A 262 -11.66 25.79 12.03
CA GLN A 262 -11.43 26.38 10.71
C GLN A 262 -9.93 26.50 10.46
N ALA A 263 -9.43 25.97 9.35
CA ALA A 263 -8.10 26.32 8.86
C ALA A 263 -8.10 27.81 8.49
N SER A 264 -7.22 28.59 9.13
CA SER A 264 -7.22 30.05 9.00
C SER A 264 -6.03 30.60 8.21
N SER A 265 -4.93 29.85 8.16
CA SER A 265 -3.80 30.22 7.30
C SER A 265 -2.89 29.02 7.01
N VAL A 266 -2.18 29.12 5.88
CA VAL A 266 -1.14 28.16 5.46
C VAL A 266 0.14 28.94 5.18
N THR A 267 1.25 28.51 5.76
CA THR A 267 2.57 29.07 5.45
C THR A 267 3.32 28.13 4.51
N VAL A 268 3.73 28.65 3.37
CA VAL A 268 4.51 27.92 2.36
C VAL A 268 5.90 28.51 2.23
N ASP A 269 6.87 27.65 1.93
CA ASP A 269 8.25 28.05 1.63
C ASP A 269 8.59 27.53 0.22
N HIS A 270 8.84 28.46 -0.70
CA HIS A 270 9.33 28.17 -2.03
C HIS A 270 10.81 28.55 -2.14
N LYS A 271 11.70 27.56 -2.14
CA LYS A 271 13.16 27.77 -2.27
C LYS A 271 13.75 28.75 -1.25
N GLY A 272 13.21 28.78 -0.03
CA GLY A 272 13.67 29.69 1.04
C GLY A 272 12.89 31.02 1.12
N GLU A 273 11.97 31.27 0.21
CA GLU A 273 11.05 32.41 0.28
C GLU A 273 9.74 31.96 0.93
N SER A 274 9.50 32.43 2.15
CA SER A 274 8.30 32.07 2.91
C SER A 274 7.18 33.10 2.68
N ARG A 275 5.95 32.59 2.51
CA ARG A 275 4.73 33.42 2.46
C ARG A 275 3.60 32.73 3.21
N THR A 276 2.72 33.54 3.81
CA THR A 276 1.50 33.04 4.46
C THR A 276 0.29 33.39 3.58
N ILE A 277 -0.61 32.42 3.44
CA ILE A 277 -1.88 32.55 2.73
C ILE A 277 -2.97 32.51 3.78
N ASP A 278 -3.73 33.59 3.93
CA ASP A 278 -4.89 33.63 4.81
C ASP A 278 -6.06 32.88 4.16
N LEU A 279 -6.75 32.07 4.94
CA LEU A 279 -7.87 31.25 4.51
C LEU A 279 -9.19 31.71 5.13
N THR A 280 -10.24 31.69 4.34
CA THR A 280 -11.63 31.89 4.74
C THR A 280 -12.38 30.57 4.78
N GLU A 281 -13.64 30.55 5.16
CA GLU A 281 -14.53 29.37 5.12
C GLU A 281 -14.75 28.85 3.67
N ASN A 282 -14.46 29.67 2.67
CA ASN A 282 -14.56 29.30 1.26
C ASN A 282 -13.28 28.68 0.70
N ASP A 283 -12.19 28.71 1.46
CA ASP A 283 -10.91 28.17 1.05
C ASP A 283 -10.73 26.78 1.68
N LEU A 284 -10.95 25.74 0.89
CA LEU A 284 -10.82 24.35 1.34
C LEU A 284 -9.36 23.95 1.44
N LEU A 285 -8.98 23.26 2.52
CA LEU A 285 -7.63 22.76 2.73
C LEU A 285 -7.62 21.24 2.89
N PHE A 286 -6.84 20.56 2.06
CA PHE A 286 -6.63 19.12 2.11
C PHE A 286 -5.21 18.83 2.58
N ILE A 287 -5.09 18.16 3.73
CA ILE A 287 -3.82 18.00 4.43
C ILE A 287 -3.38 16.53 4.36
N THR A 288 -2.27 16.26 3.69
CA THR A 288 -1.63 14.95 3.79
C THR A 288 -0.76 14.91 5.04
N ASN A 289 -1.18 14.10 6.03
CA ASN A 289 -0.44 13.92 7.28
C ASN A 289 0.71 12.94 7.11
N GLY A 290 1.83 13.23 7.78
CA GLY A 290 2.99 12.34 7.83
C GLY A 290 3.47 11.92 6.44
N GLY A 291 4.10 10.76 6.36
CA GLY A 291 4.50 10.17 5.07
C GLY A 291 5.41 8.96 5.28
N CYS A 292 5.06 7.83 4.67
CA CYS A 292 5.86 6.60 4.77
C CYS A 292 7.22 6.71 4.05
N VAL A 293 7.36 7.63 3.10
CA VAL A 293 8.62 7.88 2.39
C VAL A 293 9.33 9.17 2.83
N GLU A 294 8.88 9.78 3.94
CA GLU A 294 9.58 10.92 4.53
C GLU A 294 10.97 10.54 5.02
N SER A 295 11.91 11.47 4.91
CA SER A 295 13.33 11.26 5.24
C SER A 295 14.01 10.12 4.45
N CYS A 296 13.40 9.69 3.33
CA CYS A 296 13.99 8.70 2.44
C CYS A 296 15.34 9.18 1.90
N THR A 297 16.31 8.28 1.85
CA THR A 297 17.64 8.51 1.28
C THR A 297 17.89 7.58 0.11
N ILE A 298 18.59 8.06 -0.90
CA ILE A 298 18.93 7.30 -2.11
C ILE A 298 20.43 7.15 -2.20
N GLY A 299 20.90 5.93 -2.40
CA GLY A 299 22.30 5.61 -2.65
C GLY A 299 22.60 5.50 -4.15
N SER A 300 23.63 4.73 -4.47
CA SER A 300 24.00 4.40 -5.84
C SER A 300 24.71 3.03 -5.88
N GLN A 301 25.12 2.61 -7.07
CA GLN A 301 25.94 1.41 -7.25
C GLN A 301 27.10 1.33 -6.23
N ASP A 302 27.78 2.46 -5.98
CA ASP A 302 28.99 2.54 -5.17
C ASP A 302 28.80 3.25 -3.82
N LYS A 303 27.56 3.65 -3.49
CA LYS A 303 27.26 4.40 -2.28
C LYS A 303 26.03 3.83 -1.57
N ALA A 304 26.16 3.57 -0.27
CA ALA A 304 25.03 3.22 0.57
C ALA A 304 24.00 4.37 0.62
N ALA A 305 22.73 4.05 0.72
CA ALA A 305 21.67 5.02 0.94
C ALA A 305 21.86 5.74 2.29
N GLY A 306 22.25 4.98 3.32
CA GLY A 306 22.42 5.45 4.69
C GLY A 306 21.09 5.64 5.41
N PHE A 307 21.12 5.60 6.72
CA PHE A 307 19.94 5.74 7.57
C PHE A 307 19.92 7.13 8.24
N ASP A 308 19.04 8.03 7.80
CA ASP A 308 18.82 9.36 8.39
C ASP A 308 17.35 9.57 8.72
N PRO A 309 16.91 9.22 9.94
CA PRO A 309 15.51 9.39 10.35
C PRO A 309 15.16 10.82 10.79
N THR A 310 16.02 11.80 10.56
CA THR A 310 15.84 13.18 11.02
C THR A 310 14.57 13.80 10.43
N ILE A 311 13.69 14.26 11.30
CA ILE A 311 12.51 15.04 10.93
C ILE A 311 12.94 16.50 10.76
N LYS A 312 13.03 16.95 9.51
CA LYS A 312 13.45 18.32 9.15
C LYS A 312 12.23 19.26 9.07
N PRO A 313 12.39 20.56 9.27
CA PRO A 313 11.32 21.54 9.10
C PRO A 313 10.67 21.44 7.71
N GLY A 314 9.33 21.36 7.66
CA GLY A 314 8.56 21.17 6.44
C GLY A 314 8.48 19.73 5.94
N ASN A 315 9.03 18.76 6.70
CA ASN A 315 8.73 17.34 6.57
C ASN A 315 7.27 17.08 6.98
N GLY A 316 6.61 16.09 6.38
CA GLY A 316 5.21 15.76 6.70
C GLY A 316 4.97 15.42 8.18
N TRP A 317 5.97 14.84 8.86
CA TRP A 317 5.90 14.59 10.32
C TRP A 317 6.03 15.88 11.14
N ASP A 318 6.92 16.80 10.76
CA ASP A 318 7.06 18.12 11.40
C ASP A 318 5.77 18.92 11.29
N LEU A 319 5.17 18.96 10.11
CA LEU A 319 3.91 19.64 9.88
C LEU A 319 2.78 19.02 10.71
N TRP A 320 2.64 17.69 10.72
CA TRP A 320 1.59 17.04 11.51
C TRP A 320 1.78 17.26 13.02
N LYS A 321 3.00 17.27 13.56
CA LYS A 321 3.27 17.61 14.95
C LYS A 321 2.78 19.01 15.31
N LYS A 322 3.02 20.00 14.46
CA LYS A 322 2.53 21.38 14.64
C LYS A 322 1.01 21.47 14.61
N ILE A 323 0.39 20.74 13.69
CA ILE A 323 -1.07 20.68 13.55
C ILE A 323 -1.68 20.00 14.78
N ALA A 324 -1.17 18.83 15.17
CA ALA A 324 -1.68 18.04 16.29
C ALA A 324 -1.54 18.76 17.65
N ALA A 325 -0.57 19.68 17.78
CA ALA A 325 -0.42 20.49 18.98
C ALA A 325 -1.56 21.49 19.20
N GLN A 326 -2.39 21.76 18.20
CA GLN A 326 -3.46 22.76 18.26
C GLN A 326 -4.81 22.17 18.71
N ASP A 327 -5.07 20.88 18.47
CA ASP A 327 -6.31 20.20 18.90
C ASP A 327 -6.09 18.70 19.03
N PRO A 328 -6.57 18.04 20.10
CA PRO A 328 -6.41 16.59 20.29
C PRO A 328 -7.03 15.72 19.19
N SER A 329 -8.07 16.22 18.50
CA SER A 329 -8.71 15.49 17.41
C SER A 329 -7.88 15.46 16.12
N PHE A 330 -6.75 16.15 16.08
CA PHE A 330 -5.85 16.15 14.93
C PHE A 330 -4.81 15.02 15.00
N GLY A 331 -5.01 14.06 15.89
CA GLY A 331 -4.24 12.82 15.99
C GLY A 331 -2.95 12.92 16.81
N HIS A 332 -2.20 11.83 16.84
CA HIS A 332 -1.00 11.69 17.67
C HIS A 332 0.21 11.21 16.85
N PRO A 333 0.88 12.09 16.09
CA PRO A 333 1.96 11.71 15.17
C PRO A 333 3.12 10.95 15.83
N GLU A 334 3.38 11.19 17.13
CA GLU A 334 4.43 10.50 17.89
C GLU A 334 4.23 8.98 17.96
N LYS A 335 2.98 8.50 17.88
CA LYS A 335 2.68 7.06 17.82
C LYS A 335 3.31 6.40 16.60
N PHE A 336 3.47 7.14 15.52
CA PHE A 336 3.90 6.63 14.23
C PHE A 336 5.37 6.93 13.91
N CYS A 337 5.88 8.09 14.32
CA CYS A 337 7.21 8.56 13.91
C CYS A 337 8.29 8.53 14.99
N SER A 338 7.99 8.02 16.20
CA SER A 338 8.95 8.03 17.32
C SER A 338 9.96 6.89 17.31
N GLN A 339 9.73 5.83 16.50
CA GLN A 339 10.56 4.62 16.51
C GLN A 339 11.07 4.24 15.10
N PRO A 340 11.84 5.10 14.43
CA PRO A 340 12.30 4.83 13.06
C PRO A 340 13.23 3.62 12.97
N GLU A 341 13.91 3.23 14.04
CA GLU A 341 14.70 2.00 14.10
C GLU A 341 13.86 0.73 13.93
N LEU A 342 12.56 0.79 14.21
CA LEU A 342 11.62 -0.31 14.00
C LEU A 342 10.85 -0.18 12.69
N SER A 343 10.43 1.04 12.32
CA SER A 343 9.53 1.29 11.20
C SER A 343 10.23 1.40 9.84
N ASN A 344 11.50 1.03 9.75
CA ASN A 344 12.28 1.12 8.52
C ASN A 344 12.42 -0.21 7.81
N TRP A 345 12.56 -0.15 6.51
CA TRP A 345 13.18 -1.18 5.70
C TRP A 345 13.85 -0.56 4.47
N GLU A 346 14.69 -1.31 3.81
CA GLU A 346 15.43 -0.87 2.64
C GLU A 346 15.02 -1.64 1.40
N SER A 347 14.98 -0.96 0.29
CA SER A 347 14.77 -1.57 -1.02
C SER A 347 15.84 -1.13 -2.00
N ALA A 348 15.95 -1.85 -3.11
CA ALA A 348 16.80 -1.44 -4.21
C ALA A 348 16.17 -1.82 -5.56
N THR A 349 16.45 -1.02 -6.58
CA THR A 349 16.16 -1.37 -7.97
C THR A 349 17.45 -1.86 -8.63
N ILE A 350 17.45 -3.12 -9.04
CA ILE A 350 18.56 -3.75 -9.76
C ILE A 350 18.22 -3.75 -11.25
N THR A 351 18.96 -2.99 -12.03
CA THR A 351 18.81 -2.97 -13.49
C THR A 351 19.88 -3.89 -14.10
N THR A 352 19.44 -4.95 -14.80
CA THR A 352 20.40 -5.82 -15.53
C THR A 352 20.88 -5.13 -16.80
N LEU A 353 22.15 -5.27 -17.11
CA LEU A 353 22.79 -4.60 -18.25
C LEU A 353 23.06 -5.55 -19.43
N ASP A 354 23.02 -6.85 -19.18
CA ASP A 354 23.25 -7.91 -20.16
C ASP A 354 22.40 -9.15 -19.84
N ASP A 355 22.64 -10.27 -20.53
CA ASP A 355 21.88 -11.52 -20.43
C ASP A 355 22.42 -12.53 -19.41
N LYS A 356 23.49 -12.19 -18.68
CA LYS A 356 24.14 -13.12 -17.74
C LYS A 356 23.31 -13.38 -16.48
N ILE A 357 22.65 -12.36 -15.94
CA ILE A 357 21.80 -12.47 -14.75
C ILE A 357 20.41 -13.04 -15.08
N PRO A 358 19.73 -12.63 -16.17
CA PRO A 358 18.36 -13.07 -16.48
C PRO A 358 18.15 -14.58 -16.52
N GLN A 359 19.15 -15.38 -16.84
CA GLN A 359 19.07 -16.84 -16.85
C GLN A 359 18.73 -17.44 -15.45
N TYR A 360 19.24 -16.83 -14.37
CA TYR A 360 18.95 -17.27 -12.99
C TYR A 360 17.50 -16.93 -12.62
N ILE A 361 17.00 -15.76 -13.02
CA ILE A 361 15.61 -15.36 -12.85
C ILE A 361 14.70 -16.36 -13.58
N LYS A 362 15.00 -16.67 -14.85
CA LYS A 362 14.25 -17.63 -15.66
C LYS A 362 14.19 -19.02 -15.01
N LYS A 363 15.28 -19.47 -14.41
CA LYS A 363 15.35 -20.77 -13.73
C LYS A 363 14.40 -20.84 -12.53
N ILE A 364 14.31 -19.77 -11.74
CA ILE A 364 13.43 -19.69 -10.55
C ILE A 364 11.97 -19.50 -10.99
N CYS A 365 11.69 -18.53 -11.83
CA CYS A 365 10.33 -18.16 -12.24
C CYS A 365 9.72 -19.10 -13.27
N LYS A 366 10.53 -19.93 -13.95
CA LYS A 366 10.09 -20.85 -15.02
C LYS A 366 9.43 -20.11 -16.19
N ARG A 367 9.74 -18.83 -16.37
CA ARG A 367 9.22 -17.94 -17.41
C ARG A 367 10.35 -17.11 -18.02
N ASP A 368 10.17 -16.68 -19.26
CA ASP A 368 11.11 -15.78 -19.91
C ASP A 368 10.91 -14.36 -19.38
N PRO A 369 11.92 -13.76 -18.73
CA PRO A 369 11.81 -12.42 -18.15
C PRO A 369 11.66 -11.30 -19.20
N PHE A 370 11.99 -11.57 -20.46
CA PHE A 370 11.86 -10.63 -21.58
C PHE A 370 10.56 -10.80 -22.39
N SER A 371 9.66 -11.68 -21.99
CA SER A 371 8.43 -11.98 -22.72
C SER A 371 7.42 -10.83 -22.80
N GLY A 372 7.53 -9.81 -21.96
CA GLY A 372 6.52 -8.77 -21.81
C GLY A 372 5.30 -9.20 -20.97
N HIS A 373 5.26 -10.47 -20.54
CA HIS A 373 4.22 -11.06 -19.70
C HIS A 373 4.65 -11.16 -18.24
N THR A 374 3.74 -11.62 -17.37
CA THR A 374 3.99 -11.92 -15.96
C THR A 374 5.22 -12.80 -15.79
N VAL A 375 6.16 -12.38 -14.95
CA VAL A 375 7.40 -13.13 -14.64
C VAL A 375 7.31 -13.77 -13.26
N THR A 376 7.54 -13.03 -12.17
CA THR A 376 7.41 -13.56 -10.81
C THR A 376 5.96 -13.74 -10.39
N GLY A 377 5.07 -12.90 -10.89
CA GLY A 377 3.66 -12.89 -10.53
C GLY A 377 3.41 -12.36 -9.12
N GLY A 378 4.33 -11.61 -8.58
CA GLY A 378 4.37 -11.09 -7.22
C GLY A 378 5.74 -11.35 -6.60
N ILE A 379 5.80 -11.37 -5.28
CA ILE A 379 7.05 -11.45 -4.53
C ILE A 379 7.57 -12.89 -4.45
N VAL A 380 8.86 -13.08 -4.74
CA VAL A 380 9.63 -14.28 -4.40
C VAL A 380 10.37 -14.03 -3.09
N THR A 381 10.00 -14.73 -2.04
CA THR A 381 10.63 -14.61 -0.72
C THR A 381 11.82 -15.56 -0.61
N VAL A 382 12.96 -15.05 -0.18
CA VAL A 382 14.12 -15.88 0.19
C VAL A 382 13.98 -16.26 1.66
N LYS A 383 13.46 -17.46 1.90
CA LYS A 383 13.01 -17.92 3.22
C LYS A 383 14.14 -18.04 4.26
N ASP A 384 15.35 -18.32 3.82
CA ASP A 384 16.56 -18.47 4.63
C ASP A 384 17.48 -17.23 4.61
N SER A 385 17.01 -16.09 4.11
CA SER A 385 17.76 -14.83 4.14
C SER A 385 17.71 -14.18 5.52
N SER A 386 18.87 -13.77 6.03
CA SER A 386 19.00 -12.99 7.28
C SER A 386 18.34 -11.61 7.17
N TRP A 387 18.23 -11.04 5.97
CA TRP A 387 17.51 -9.79 5.72
C TRP A 387 16.00 -9.98 5.53
N LEU A 388 15.51 -11.22 5.52
CA LEU A 388 14.21 -11.59 4.97
C LEU A 388 14.03 -10.97 3.56
N LEU A 389 15.05 -11.15 2.74
CA LEU A 389 15.12 -10.61 1.41
C LEU A 389 13.98 -11.16 0.55
N SER A 390 13.28 -10.27 -0.10
CA SER A 390 12.26 -10.61 -1.09
C SER A 390 12.50 -9.80 -2.36
N TRP A 391 12.06 -10.33 -3.50
CA TRP A 391 12.24 -9.66 -4.77
C TRP A 391 11.09 -9.92 -5.74
N THR A 392 10.90 -9.03 -6.68
CA THR A 392 9.89 -9.16 -7.72
C THR A 392 10.41 -8.63 -9.05
N LEU A 393 9.98 -9.28 -10.10
CA LEU A 393 10.12 -8.81 -11.47
C LEU A 393 8.73 -8.85 -12.12
N ASN A 394 8.14 -7.68 -12.25
CA ASN A 394 6.88 -7.51 -12.95
C ASN A 394 7.08 -7.61 -14.48
N ARG A 395 6.01 -7.38 -15.26
CA ARG A 395 6.09 -7.29 -16.72
C ARG A 395 7.14 -6.24 -17.11
N GLN A 396 8.00 -6.59 -18.05
CA GLN A 396 9.00 -5.67 -18.57
C GLN A 396 8.50 -5.08 -19.91
N GLN A 397 8.83 -3.87 -20.22
CA GLN A 397 9.64 -2.91 -19.46
C GLN A 397 8.81 -2.31 -18.33
N GLN A 398 9.46 -2.01 -17.21
CA GLN A 398 8.84 -1.35 -16.05
C GLN A 398 8.82 0.18 -16.19
N PHE A 399 9.67 0.72 -17.06
CA PHE A 399 9.72 2.13 -17.44
C PHE A 399 9.60 2.24 -18.96
N ARG A 400 8.94 3.29 -19.44
CA ARG A 400 8.74 3.52 -20.89
C ARG A 400 10.04 3.68 -21.66
N ASP A 401 11.02 4.33 -21.05
CA ASP A 401 12.35 4.57 -21.63
C ASP A 401 13.36 3.47 -21.36
N GLN A 402 12.96 2.39 -20.69
CA GLN A 402 13.84 1.27 -20.36
C GLN A 402 14.20 0.49 -21.63
N PRO A 403 15.51 0.26 -21.90
CA PRO A 403 15.95 -0.57 -23.01
C PRO A 403 15.37 -1.99 -22.94
N LYS A 404 14.99 -2.54 -24.09
CA LYS A 404 14.33 -3.85 -24.18
C LYS A 404 15.20 -5.03 -23.72
N ASN A 405 16.52 -4.86 -23.69
CA ASN A 405 17.50 -5.86 -23.22
C ASN A 405 17.85 -5.69 -21.73
N GLN A 406 17.19 -4.81 -21.01
CA GLN A 406 17.37 -4.60 -19.58
C GLN A 406 16.13 -5.01 -18.79
N LEU A 407 16.36 -5.51 -17.59
CA LEU A 407 15.30 -5.85 -16.62
C LEU A 407 15.47 -4.97 -15.38
N CYS A 408 14.38 -4.48 -14.83
CA CYS A 408 14.36 -3.77 -13.55
C CYS A 408 13.74 -4.69 -12.48
N VAL A 409 14.59 -5.27 -11.64
CA VAL A 409 14.20 -6.10 -10.49
C VAL A 409 14.09 -5.21 -9.27
N TRP A 410 12.99 -5.31 -8.53
CA TRP A 410 12.86 -4.67 -7.23
C TRP A 410 13.14 -5.69 -6.13
N VAL A 411 14.04 -5.34 -5.21
CA VAL A 411 14.37 -6.15 -4.03
C VAL A 411 14.11 -5.34 -2.77
N TYR A 412 13.75 -5.99 -1.66
CA TYR A 412 13.66 -5.35 -0.35
C TYR A 412 14.00 -6.31 0.77
N GLY A 413 14.53 -5.76 1.86
CA GLY A 413 14.82 -6.49 3.10
C GLY A 413 14.10 -5.83 4.28
N LEU A 414 13.27 -6.60 5.00
CA LEU A 414 12.58 -6.11 6.19
C LEU A 414 13.54 -5.96 7.39
N PHE A 415 14.60 -6.77 7.47
CA PHE A 415 15.58 -6.72 8.55
C PHE A 415 16.84 -5.99 8.09
N SER A 416 16.73 -4.68 7.88
CA SER A 416 17.80 -3.85 7.33
C SER A 416 19.02 -3.72 8.25
N ASP A 417 18.86 -4.03 9.55
CA ASP A 417 19.88 -3.96 10.62
C ASP A 417 20.68 -5.26 10.79
N LYS A 418 20.27 -6.35 10.14
CA LYS A 418 20.93 -7.65 10.25
C LYS A 418 22.06 -7.80 9.24
N PRO A 419 23.17 -8.46 9.61
CA PRO A 419 24.21 -8.85 8.63
C PRO A 419 23.64 -9.80 7.57
N GLY A 420 23.99 -9.57 6.31
CA GLY A 420 23.64 -10.46 5.21
C GLY A 420 24.32 -11.84 5.29
N ASP A 421 23.84 -12.78 4.50
CA ASP A 421 24.36 -14.15 4.48
C ASP A 421 25.65 -14.27 3.66
N TYR A 422 25.81 -13.46 2.63
CA TYR A 422 26.99 -13.37 1.78
C TYR A 422 27.85 -12.14 2.13
N VAL A 423 27.29 -10.95 2.11
CA VAL A 423 28.02 -9.68 2.30
C VAL A 423 28.45 -9.48 3.76
N LYS A 424 27.81 -10.12 4.73
CA LYS A 424 28.13 -10.04 6.17
C LYS A 424 28.05 -8.62 6.76
N LYS A 425 27.20 -7.77 6.18
CA LYS A 425 27.02 -6.36 6.53
C LYS A 425 25.51 -6.06 6.59
N PRO A 426 25.04 -5.19 7.50
CA PRO A 426 23.63 -4.77 7.51
C PRO A 426 23.23 -4.18 6.15
N MET A 427 22.00 -4.48 5.68
CA MET A 427 21.53 -4.00 4.38
C MET A 427 21.64 -2.47 4.29
N ARG A 428 21.22 -1.76 5.33
CA ARG A 428 21.25 -0.28 5.40
C ARG A 428 22.64 0.37 5.30
N ASP A 429 23.70 -0.42 5.47
CA ASP A 429 25.07 0.03 5.34
C ASP A 429 25.71 -0.41 4.00
N CYS A 430 24.96 -1.17 3.19
CA CYS A 430 25.44 -1.70 1.91
C CYS A 430 25.32 -0.67 0.79
N THR A 431 26.30 -0.71 -0.13
CA THR A 431 26.20 -0.04 -1.44
C THR A 431 25.22 -0.81 -2.33
N GLY A 432 24.79 -0.20 -3.44
CA GLY A 432 23.97 -0.90 -4.42
C GLY A 432 24.63 -2.19 -4.93
N LYS A 433 25.93 -2.14 -5.21
CA LYS A 433 26.70 -3.33 -5.61
C LYS A 433 26.62 -4.44 -4.55
N GLU A 434 26.80 -4.11 -3.29
CA GLU A 434 26.75 -5.10 -2.20
C GLU A 434 25.34 -5.71 -2.04
N ILE A 435 24.27 -4.92 -2.18
CA ILE A 435 22.91 -5.45 -2.19
C ILE A 435 22.68 -6.39 -3.38
N CYS A 436 23.19 -6.03 -4.55
CA CYS A 436 23.15 -6.90 -5.73
C CYS A 436 23.91 -8.22 -5.48
N MET A 437 25.09 -8.17 -4.86
CA MET A 437 25.89 -9.36 -4.52
C MET A 437 25.11 -10.31 -3.59
N GLU A 438 24.44 -9.80 -2.57
CA GLU A 438 23.60 -10.59 -1.66
C GLU A 438 22.43 -11.23 -2.41
N TRP A 439 21.72 -10.47 -3.26
CA TRP A 439 20.64 -11.01 -4.08
C TRP A 439 21.12 -12.08 -5.08
N LEU A 440 22.25 -11.85 -5.77
CA LEU A 440 22.86 -12.82 -6.69
C LEU A 440 23.23 -14.13 -5.98
N TYR A 441 23.75 -14.05 -4.75
CA TYR A 441 23.99 -15.21 -3.91
C TYR A 441 22.71 -16.02 -3.70
N HIS A 442 21.62 -15.35 -3.33
CA HIS A 442 20.34 -15.99 -3.04
C HIS A 442 19.60 -16.53 -4.26
N ILE A 443 19.87 -16.03 -5.46
CA ILE A 443 19.31 -16.59 -6.70
C ILE A 443 20.17 -17.70 -7.34
N GLY A 444 21.27 -18.08 -6.66
CA GLY A 444 22.08 -19.24 -7.02
C GLY A 444 23.24 -18.99 -7.98
N VAL A 445 23.68 -17.75 -8.13
CA VAL A 445 24.89 -17.42 -8.90
C VAL A 445 26.12 -18.04 -8.23
N PRO A 446 27.03 -18.72 -8.98
CA PRO A 446 28.29 -19.22 -8.43
C PRO A 446 29.07 -18.12 -7.69
N THR A 447 29.60 -18.43 -6.52
CA THR A 447 30.21 -17.42 -5.63
C THR A 447 31.42 -16.71 -6.24
N ASP A 448 32.14 -17.37 -7.12
CA ASP A 448 33.27 -16.82 -7.89
C ASP A 448 32.85 -15.85 -9.00
N GLN A 449 31.58 -15.77 -9.34
CA GLN A 449 31.04 -14.88 -10.38
C GLN A 449 30.24 -13.70 -9.80
N ILE A 450 29.88 -13.73 -8.52
CA ILE A 450 28.96 -12.75 -7.90
C ILE A 450 29.51 -11.33 -8.02
N GLU A 451 30.75 -11.11 -7.64
CA GLU A 451 31.34 -9.76 -7.64
C GLU A 451 31.45 -9.20 -9.06
N GLU A 452 31.90 -10.00 -10.02
CA GLU A 452 32.00 -9.59 -11.42
C GLU A 452 30.64 -9.23 -12.02
N LEU A 453 29.59 -10.06 -11.75
CA LEU A 453 28.25 -9.78 -12.27
C LEU A 453 27.61 -8.56 -11.60
N ALA A 454 27.80 -8.36 -10.31
CA ALA A 454 27.31 -7.18 -9.61
C ALA A 454 27.98 -5.89 -10.10
N GLU A 455 29.27 -5.96 -10.47
CA GLU A 455 30.04 -4.81 -10.95
C GLU A 455 29.74 -4.45 -12.41
N HIS A 456 29.62 -5.46 -13.30
CA HIS A 456 29.62 -5.22 -14.75
C HIS A 456 28.29 -5.56 -15.45
N SER A 457 27.44 -6.40 -14.85
CA SER A 457 26.18 -6.86 -15.46
C SER A 457 24.94 -6.29 -14.78
N ALA A 458 25.09 -5.45 -13.76
CA ALA A 458 23.99 -4.79 -13.07
C ALA A 458 24.36 -3.37 -12.65
N ASN A 459 23.33 -2.52 -12.54
CA ASN A 459 23.37 -1.23 -11.84
C ASN A 459 22.29 -1.22 -10.77
N THR A 460 22.65 -0.96 -9.54
CA THR A 460 21.74 -1.08 -8.40
C THR A 460 21.65 0.22 -7.62
N VAL A 461 20.44 0.70 -7.41
CA VAL A 461 20.16 1.92 -6.66
C VAL A 461 19.36 1.58 -5.41
N PRO A 462 20.01 1.63 -4.22
CA PRO A 462 19.35 1.41 -2.94
C PRO A 462 18.58 2.62 -2.47
N VAL A 463 17.49 2.37 -1.75
CA VAL A 463 16.65 3.38 -1.14
C VAL A 463 16.31 2.97 0.29
N MET A 464 16.74 3.77 1.26
CA MET A 464 16.43 3.57 2.67
C MET A 464 15.24 4.43 3.06
N MET A 465 14.26 3.81 3.72
CA MET A 465 12.99 4.43 4.08
C MET A 465 12.74 4.29 5.59
N PRO A 466 13.09 5.32 6.41
CA PRO A 466 12.99 5.23 7.86
C PRO A 466 11.59 5.05 8.42
N TYR A 467 10.57 5.51 7.69
CA TYR A 467 9.18 5.54 8.16
C TYR A 467 8.23 4.69 7.32
N ILE A 468 8.76 3.74 6.56
CA ILE A 468 7.96 2.99 5.57
C ILE A 468 6.83 2.18 6.24
N ASP A 469 7.06 1.60 7.41
CA ASP A 469 6.09 0.84 8.19
C ASP A 469 5.48 1.64 9.37
N ALA A 470 5.67 2.96 9.40
CA ALA A 470 5.16 3.81 10.46
C ALA A 470 3.64 3.63 10.71
N PHE A 471 2.86 3.39 9.66
CA PHE A 471 1.41 3.17 9.76
C PHE A 471 1.03 1.84 10.42
N PHE A 472 1.95 0.88 10.57
CA PHE A 472 1.73 -0.38 11.28
C PHE A 472 2.12 -0.33 12.77
N MET A 473 2.56 0.82 13.29
CA MET A 473 2.85 0.97 14.72
C MET A 473 1.62 0.65 15.56
N PRO A 474 1.78 -0.03 16.72
CA PRO A 474 0.70 -0.22 17.68
C PRO A 474 0.05 1.11 18.04
N ARG A 475 -1.27 1.19 17.93
CA ARG A 475 -2.04 2.41 18.09
C ARG A 475 -3.43 2.18 18.68
N ALA A 476 -4.07 3.25 19.10
CA ALA A 476 -5.48 3.31 19.44
C ALA A 476 -6.29 4.03 18.36
N MET A 477 -7.61 3.87 18.40
CA MET A 477 -8.54 4.70 17.62
C MET A 477 -8.39 6.17 18.02
N GLY A 478 -8.38 7.08 17.04
CA GLY A 478 -8.13 8.51 17.25
C GLY A 478 -6.64 8.94 17.22
N ASP A 479 -5.69 7.99 17.19
CA ASP A 479 -4.28 8.34 16.96
C ASP A 479 -4.04 8.85 15.54
N ARG A 480 -4.81 8.39 14.55
CA ARG A 480 -5.01 9.06 13.26
C ARG A 480 -6.24 9.96 13.35
N PRO A 481 -6.22 11.19 12.82
CA PRO A 481 -7.40 12.04 12.80
C PRO A 481 -8.43 11.47 11.81
N ASP A 482 -9.71 11.73 12.07
CA ASP A 482 -10.75 11.51 11.08
C ASP A 482 -10.48 12.35 9.83
N ILE A 483 -10.93 11.88 8.67
CA ILE A 483 -10.78 12.61 7.40
C ILE A 483 -11.35 14.02 7.52
N VAL A 484 -12.55 14.17 8.07
CA VAL A 484 -13.15 15.46 8.41
C VAL A 484 -13.50 15.41 9.89
N PRO A 485 -12.62 15.93 10.78
CA PRO A 485 -12.88 15.93 12.23
C PRO A 485 -14.16 16.64 12.59
N GLU A 486 -14.79 16.23 13.69
CA GLU A 486 -16.00 16.90 14.19
C GLU A 486 -15.75 18.41 14.38
N GLY A 487 -16.64 19.22 13.83
CA GLY A 487 -16.53 20.69 13.84
C GLY A 487 -15.65 21.28 12.74
N ALA A 488 -14.99 20.48 11.92
CA ALA A 488 -14.20 21.00 10.80
C ALA A 488 -15.11 21.70 9.76
N VAL A 489 -14.70 22.93 9.38
CA VAL A 489 -15.48 23.79 8.47
C VAL A 489 -14.96 23.70 7.04
N ASN A 490 -13.64 23.81 6.87
CA ASN A 490 -13.03 24.02 5.56
C ASN A 490 -11.77 23.19 5.33
N PHE A 491 -11.54 22.13 6.10
CA PHE A 491 -10.35 21.30 5.93
C PHE A 491 -10.64 19.82 6.13
N ALA A 492 -9.77 18.99 5.56
CA ALA A 492 -9.77 17.55 5.73
C ALA A 492 -8.34 17.01 5.82
N PHE A 493 -8.16 15.92 6.56
CA PHE A 493 -6.95 15.10 6.54
C PHE A 493 -7.10 13.98 5.51
N ILE A 494 -6.07 13.70 4.74
CA ILE A 494 -6.09 12.68 3.69
C ILE A 494 -4.80 11.84 3.69
N GLY A 495 -4.82 10.71 3.03
CA GLY A 495 -3.69 9.80 2.91
C GLY A 495 -3.65 8.72 3.98
N GLN A 496 -2.49 8.06 4.12
CA GLN A 496 -2.33 6.87 4.97
C GLN A 496 -2.46 7.16 6.48
N PHE A 497 -2.37 8.40 6.90
CA PHE A 497 -2.45 8.80 8.31
C PHE A 497 -3.72 9.60 8.65
N ALA A 498 -4.75 9.49 7.81
CA ALA A 498 -6.13 9.86 8.13
C ALA A 498 -6.97 8.58 8.35
N GLU A 499 -7.98 8.62 9.22
CA GLU A 499 -8.77 7.45 9.57
C GLU A 499 -10.01 7.32 8.69
N THR A 500 -10.23 6.14 8.12
CA THR A 500 -11.52 5.70 7.60
C THR A 500 -11.85 4.32 8.13
N GLU A 501 -13.08 4.12 8.59
CA GLU A 501 -13.55 2.84 9.12
C GLU A 501 -13.77 1.77 8.04
N ARG A 502 -13.72 2.15 6.77
CA ARG A 502 -14.20 1.33 5.65
C ARG A 502 -13.11 0.54 4.96
N ASP A 503 -11.84 0.92 5.13
CA ASP A 503 -10.72 0.30 4.39
C ASP A 503 -9.51 0.10 5.30
N THR A 504 -8.43 -0.43 4.76
CA THR A 504 -7.17 -0.62 5.48
C THR A 504 -6.03 0.11 4.80
N ILE A 505 -5.12 0.62 5.61
CA ILE A 505 -3.94 1.42 5.22
C ILE A 505 -3.00 0.66 4.28
N PHE A 506 -1.99 1.34 3.75
CA PHE A 506 -0.94 0.83 2.87
C PHE A 506 -1.45 0.34 1.51
N THR A 507 -2.63 0.73 1.10
CA THR A 507 -3.17 0.46 -0.22
C THR A 507 -3.33 1.75 -1.03
N THR A 508 -3.28 1.64 -2.36
CA THR A 508 -3.60 2.76 -3.24
C THR A 508 -5.05 3.16 -3.07
N GLU A 509 -5.94 2.20 -2.89
CA GLU A 509 -7.37 2.43 -2.63
C GLU A 509 -7.60 3.29 -1.39
N TYR A 510 -6.93 2.99 -0.26
CA TYR A 510 -7.07 3.77 0.97
C TYR A 510 -6.74 5.25 0.75
N SER A 511 -5.62 5.53 0.09
CA SER A 511 -5.24 6.91 -0.23
C SER A 511 -6.30 7.60 -1.10
N MET A 512 -6.79 6.91 -2.12
CA MET A 512 -7.80 7.47 -3.03
C MET A 512 -9.15 7.65 -2.33
N ARG A 513 -9.54 6.72 -1.47
CA ARG A 513 -10.77 6.77 -0.67
C ARG A 513 -10.78 7.98 0.25
N THR A 514 -9.69 8.23 0.98
CA THR A 514 -9.59 9.41 1.86
C THR A 514 -9.75 10.71 1.07
N GLY A 515 -9.19 10.80 -0.13
CA GLY A 515 -9.37 11.96 -1.02
C GLY A 515 -10.82 12.15 -1.48
N MET A 516 -11.50 11.08 -1.88
CA MET A 516 -12.91 11.13 -2.28
C MET A 516 -13.82 11.50 -1.10
N GLU A 517 -13.65 10.86 0.04
CA GLU A 517 -14.43 11.14 1.26
C GLU A 517 -14.29 12.60 1.70
N ALA A 518 -13.06 13.13 1.68
CA ALA A 518 -12.79 14.53 2.00
C ALA A 518 -13.57 15.49 1.11
N VAL A 519 -13.49 15.32 -0.20
CA VAL A 519 -14.19 16.17 -1.17
C VAL A 519 -15.71 16.08 -1.03
N TYR A 520 -16.22 14.84 -0.93
CA TYR A 520 -17.66 14.60 -0.83
C TYR A 520 -18.25 15.17 0.45
N THR A 521 -17.50 15.11 1.56
CA THR A 521 -17.94 15.68 2.84
C THR A 521 -17.91 17.21 2.80
N LEU A 522 -16.78 17.81 2.41
CA LEU A 522 -16.62 19.27 2.45
C LEU A 522 -17.52 20.01 1.44
N LEU A 523 -17.85 19.38 0.31
CA LEU A 523 -18.76 19.96 -0.70
C LEU A 523 -20.18 19.43 -0.59
N ASN A 524 -20.50 18.54 0.38
CA ASN A 524 -21.79 17.92 0.55
C ASN A 524 -22.33 17.27 -0.74
N ILE A 525 -21.47 16.48 -1.40
CA ILE A 525 -21.84 15.76 -2.62
C ILE A 525 -22.70 14.54 -2.25
N ASP A 526 -23.90 14.45 -2.78
CA ASP A 526 -24.91 13.47 -2.39
C ASP A 526 -24.80 12.11 -3.11
N ARG A 527 -23.87 11.97 -4.04
CA ARG A 527 -23.67 10.75 -4.83
C ARG A 527 -23.26 9.54 -3.99
N GLY A 528 -22.62 9.78 -2.86
CA GLY A 528 -22.11 8.75 -1.93
C GLY A 528 -20.76 8.19 -2.35
N VAL A 529 -19.96 7.79 -1.35
CA VAL A 529 -18.69 7.10 -1.56
C VAL A 529 -18.98 5.61 -1.70
N PRO A 530 -18.42 4.91 -2.70
CA PRO A 530 -18.60 3.46 -2.85
C PRO A 530 -18.20 2.71 -1.58
N GLU A 531 -19.02 1.76 -1.17
CA GLU A 531 -18.68 0.88 -0.04
C GLU A 531 -17.49 0.01 -0.39
N VAL A 532 -16.70 -0.34 0.60
CA VAL A 532 -15.68 -1.38 0.49
C VAL A 532 -16.39 -2.71 0.28
N TRP A 533 -15.86 -3.58 -0.59
CA TRP A 533 -16.41 -4.91 -0.83
C TRP A 533 -16.70 -5.65 0.48
N GLY A 534 -17.94 -6.02 0.67
CA GLY A 534 -18.45 -6.56 1.94
C GLY A 534 -18.12 -8.02 2.21
N SER A 535 -16.99 -8.54 1.75
CA SER A 535 -16.59 -9.95 1.90
C SER A 535 -16.58 -10.44 3.34
N THR A 536 -16.29 -9.55 4.29
CA THR A 536 -16.32 -9.86 5.73
C THR A 536 -17.75 -10.18 6.25
N TYR A 537 -18.78 -9.84 5.48
CA TYR A 537 -20.20 -10.13 5.79
C TYR A 537 -20.76 -11.23 4.89
N ASP A 538 -20.01 -11.72 3.91
CA ASP A 538 -20.44 -12.83 3.04
C ASP A 538 -20.01 -14.17 3.66
N VAL A 539 -21.00 -14.94 4.11
CA VAL A 539 -20.76 -16.25 4.71
C VAL A 539 -20.01 -17.21 3.77
N ARG A 540 -20.16 -17.05 2.47
CA ARG A 540 -19.49 -17.86 1.45
C ARG A 540 -17.99 -17.58 1.44
N ASP A 541 -17.61 -16.29 1.49
CA ASP A 541 -16.20 -15.88 1.57
C ASP A 541 -15.56 -16.35 2.87
N LEU A 542 -16.27 -16.23 4.00
CA LEU A 542 -15.79 -16.69 5.30
C LEU A 542 -15.57 -18.21 5.33
N LEU A 543 -16.51 -18.99 4.78
CA LEU A 543 -16.38 -20.45 4.69
C LEU A 543 -15.21 -20.84 3.77
N ASN A 544 -15.12 -20.22 2.59
CA ASN A 544 -14.02 -20.48 1.66
C ASN A 544 -12.65 -20.14 2.29
N ALA A 545 -12.54 -19.00 2.95
CA ALA A 545 -11.33 -18.60 3.66
C ALA A 545 -10.94 -19.59 4.76
N THR A 546 -11.92 -20.04 5.55
CA THR A 546 -11.70 -21.01 6.63
C THR A 546 -11.17 -22.34 6.10
N VAL A 547 -11.76 -22.85 5.03
CA VAL A 547 -11.32 -24.12 4.41
C VAL A 547 -9.93 -23.96 3.77
N LYS A 548 -9.68 -22.85 3.06
CA LYS A 548 -8.39 -22.57 2.42
C LYS A 548 -7.27 -22.41 3.44
N LEU A 549 -7.51 -21.63 4.50
CA LEU A 549 -6.54 -21.44 5.58
C LEU A 549 -6.09 -22.78 6.22
N ARG A 550 -6.95 -23.76 6.22
CA ARG A 550 -6.69 -25.11 6.76
C ARG A 550 -6.27 -26.12 5.68
N ASP A 551 -5.75 -25.67 4.55
CA ASP A 551 -5.30 -26.52 3.45
C ASP A 551 -6.36 -27.53 2.94
N GLY A 552 -7.63 -27.13 2.97
CA GLY A 552 -8.77 -27.93 2.52
C GLY A 552 -9.32 -28.91 3.57
N LYS A 553 -8.82 -28.88 4.80
CA LYS A 553 -9.37 -29.72 5.88
C LYS A 553 -10.77 -29.23 6.27
N LYS A 554 -11.69 -30.16 6.42
CA LYS A 554 -13.06 -29.88 6.87
C LYS A 554 -13.09 -29.46 8.34
N ILE A 555 -14.10 -28.71 8.74
CA ILE A 555 -14.34 -28.35 10.14
C ILE A 555 -14.52 -29.60 11.00
N THR A 556 -15.16 -30.63 10.43
CA THR A 556 -15.35 -31.94 11.09
C THR A 556 -14.06 -32.67 11.41
N ASP A 557 -12.97 -32.38 10.72
CA ASP A 557 -11.66 -33.02 10.86
C ASP A 557 -10.73 -32.27 11.84
N MET A 558 -11.26 -31.26 12.53
CA MET A 558 -10.49 -30.50 13.53
C MET A 558 -10.22 -31.38 14.76
N ASP A 559 -8.98 -31.33 15.24
CA ASP A 559 -8.62 -31.93 16.53
C ASP A 559 -9.04 -30.97 17.67
N LEU A 560 -10.32 -31.05 18.02
CA LEU A 560 -10.91 -30.24 19.07
C LEU A 560 -10.93 -30.97 20.40
N PRO A 561 -10.76 -30.25 21.53
CA PRO A 561 -11.07 -30.77 22.85
C PRO A 561 -12.49 -31.36 22.94
N LEU A 562 -12.71 -32.24 23.90
CA LEU A 562 -13.96 -33.03 23.99
C LEU A 562 -15.23 -32.15 23.97
N ILE A 563 -15.26 -31.06 24.74
CA ILE A 563 -16.44 -30.20 24.87
C ILE A 563 -16.75 -29.46 23.56
N PRO A 564 -15.83 -28.73 22.93
CA PRO A 564 -16.06 -28.12 21.61
C PRO A 564 -16.45 -29.15 20.54
N ARG A 565 -15.84 -30.35 20.54
CA ARG A 565 -16.18 -31.44 19.61
C ARG A 565 -17.62 -31.91 19.74
N LEU A 566 -18.10 -32.08 20.99
CA LEU A 566 -19.50 -32.44 21.24
C LEU A 566 -20.47 -31.33 20.84
N ALA A 567 -20.14 -30.09 21.15
CA ALA A 567 -20.94 -28.95 20.75
C ALA A 567 -21.06 -28.80 19.21
N MET A 568 -19.96 -29.03 18.50
CA MET A 568 -19.96 -29.04 17.03
C MET A 568 -20.84 -30.16 16.46
N LYS A 569 -20.74 -31.41 16.99
CA LYS A 569 -21.59 -32.50 16.56
C LYS A 569 -23.08 -32.20 16.78
N GLU A 570 -23.40 -31.61 17.90
CA GLU A 570 -24.81 -31.21 18.20
C GLU A 570 -25.30 -30.08 17.27
N ALA A 571 -24.45 -29.12 16.98
CA ALA A 571 -24.77 -28.07 16.03
C ALA A 571 -25.01 -28.62 14.61
N LEU A 572 -24.15 -29.55 14.15
CA LEU A 572 -24.31 -30.21 12.84
C LEU A 572 -25.62 -31.00 12.74
N LYS A 573 -26.05 -31.68 13.79
CA LYS A 573 -27.35 -32.35 13.83
C LYS A 573 -28.52 -31.39 13.68
N LYS A 574 -28.41 -30.16 14.26
CA LYS A 574 -29.48 -29.15 14.20
C LYS A 574 -29.66 -28.55 12.81
N ILE A 575 -28.65 -28.58 11.99
CA ILE A 575 -28.70 -28.03 10.62
C ILE A 575 -28.92 -29.12 9.57
N GLU A 576 -29.03 -30.39 9.96
CA GLU A 576 -29.25 -31.49 9.03
C GLU A 576 -30.52 -31.29 8.19
N GLY A 577 -30.40 -31.40 6.86
CA GLY A 577 -31.46 -31.16 5.89
C GLY A 577 -31.77 -29.71 5.60
N THR A 578 -31.09 -28.75 6.24
CA THR A 578 -31.31 -27.30 6.00
C THR A 578 -30.45 -26.76 4.86
N ASP A 579 -30.75 -25.54 4.40
CA ASP A 579 -29.94 -24.86 3.40
C ASP A 579 -28.54 -24.47 3.95
N ILE A 580 -28.40 -24.36 5.27
CA ILE A 580 -27.09 -24.16 5.92
C ILE A 580 -26.19 -25.39 5.70
N GLU A 581 -26.73 -26.59 5.92
CA GLU A 581 -25.97 -27.82 5.65
C GLU A 581 -25.55 -27.92 4.18
N LYS A 582 -26.46 -27.60 3.24
CA LYS A 582 -26.15 -27.59 1.81
C LYS A 582 -25.00 -26.63 1.49
N LEU A 583 -25.04 -25.41 2.05
CA LEU A 583 -24.01 -24.41 1.87
C LEU A 583 -22.65 -24.89 2.41
N LEU A 584 -22.61 -25.46 3.62
CA LEU A 584 -21.37 -26.00 4.22
C LEU A 584 -20.77 -27.14 3.36
N LYS A 585 -21.60 -28.00 2.80
CA LYS A 585 -21.18 -29.07 1.88
C LYS A 585 -20.68 -28.51 0.54
N GLU A 586 -21.34 -27.51 -0.02
CA GLU A 586 -20.94 -26.84 -1.26
C GLU A 586 -19.52 -26.25 -1.16
N TYR A 587 -19.20 -25.63 -0.03
CA TYR A 587 -17.88 -25.06 0.25
C TYR A 587 -16.89 -26.05 0.86
N ASN A 588 -17.24 -27.35 0.92
CA ASN A 588 -16.41 -28.42 1.48
C ASN A 588 -15.99 -28.16 2.94
N ALA A 589 -16.81 -27.42 3.70
CA ALA A 589 -16.55 -27.12 5.11
C ALA A 589 -16.87 -28.30 6.03
N ILE A 590 -17.81 -29.17 5.64
CA ILE A 590 -18.21 -30.40 6.34
C ILE A 590 -18.28 -31.61 5.40
#